data_0487206cd5a05933bd92f7944d5c2548
#
_entry.id   0487206cd5a05933bd92f7944d5c2548
#
_cell.length_a   1.000
_cell.length_b   1.000
_cell.length_c   1.000
_cell.angle_alpha   90.00
_cell.angle_beta   90.00
_cell.angle_gamma   90.00
#
_symmetry.space_group_name_H-M   'P 1'
#
loop_
_entity.id
_entity.type
_entity.pdbx_description
1 polymer ?
#
loop_
_entity_poly.entity_id
_entity_poly.type
_entity_poly.pdbx_seq_one_letter_code
_entity_poly.pdbx_strand_id
1 'polypeptide(L)'
;MLLRVNSTSCLRVERSFASKNAALAQDIVVEPEGIRNQKPQPGEPVFLQDHLAPEKPSEGETHALISRTPGLSGVGELLVIAGNASPDTLAAAEWLTQPQRARELVRRLRAPSGEIPRYFQAVVKVVFKQGIPVQSSYVFHHVLSGPPPRVGAKR
;
A
#
# COMPACT_ATOMS: atom_id res chain seq x y z
N MET A 1 -0.94 14.07 4.94
CA MET A 1 0.51 14.14 4.64
C MET A 1 0.85 12.96 3.75
N LEU A 2 1.32 13.22 2.56
CA LEU A 2 1.74 12.20 1.58
C LEU A 2 3.26 12.05 1.68
N LEU A 3 3.74 10.85 2.01
CA LEU A 3 5.16 10.54 2.02
C LEU A 3 5.50 9.65 0.82
N ARG A 4 6.44 10.11 0.00
CA ARG A 4 7.06 9.33 -1.07
C ARG A 4 8.34 8.69 -0.53
N VAL A 5 8.46 7.37 -0.61
CA VAL A 5 9.61 6.64 -0.08
C VAL A 5 10.19 5.73 -1.16
N ASN A 6 11.47 5.88 -1.45
CA ASN A 6 12.23 5.00 -2.34
C ASN A 6 12.67 3.73 -1.59
N SER A 7 12.91 2.62 -2.31
CA SER A 7 13.10 1.27 -1.77
C SER A 7 14.04 1.15 -0.55
N THR A 8 15.18 1.82 -0.57
CA THR A 8 16.15 1.76 0.55
C THR A 8 15.68 2.56 1.78
N SER A 9 14.88 3.61 1.57
CA SER A 9 14.31 4.43 2.63
C SER A 9 13.03 3.82 3.18
N CYS A 10 12.28 3.05 2.39
CA CYS A 10 11.06 2.38 2.78
C CYS A 10 11.30 1.38 3.91
N LEU A 11 12.31 0.51 3.78
CA LEU A 11 12.68 -0.46 4.84
C LEU A 11 13.07 0.22 6.16
N ARG A 12 13.67 1.41 6.09
CA ARG A 12 14.05 2.16 7.29
C ARG A 12 12.85 2.83 7.95
N VAL A 13 11.92 3.36 7.16
CA VAL A 13 10.70 3.97 7.66
C VAL A 13 9.78 2.89 8.22
N GLU A 14 9.55 1.78 7.52
CA GLU A 14 8.69 0.69 7.99
C GLU A 14 9.22 0.05 9.28
N ARG A 15 10.53 -0.20 9.40
CA ARG A 15 11.13 -0.69 10.66
C ARG A 15 11.01 0.33 11.79
N SER A 16 11.15 1.62 11.51
CA SER A 16 10.93 2.68 12.51
C SER A 16 9.46 2.81 12.90
N PHE A 17 8.53 2.59 11.95
CA PHE A 17 7.10 2.57 12.22
C PHE A 17 6.68 1.35 13.05
N ALA A 18 7.15 0.16 12.69
CA ALA A 18 6.85 -1.08 13.39
C ALA A 18 7.41 -1.10 14.82
N SER A 19 8.61 -0.52 15.03
CA SER A 19 9.25 -0.52 16.35
C SER A 19 8.63 0.47 17.34
N LYS A 20 7.98 1.52 16.85
CA LYS A 20 7.37 2.56 17.72
C LYS A 20 5.88 2.39 17.99
N ASN A 21 5.21 1.56 17.20
CA ASN A 21 3.78 1.30 17.34
C ASN A 21 3.49 -0.19 17.07
N ALA A 22 3.60 -1.00 18.08
CA ALA A 22 3.14 -2.40 18.04
C ALA A 22 1.63 -2.54 17.68
N ALA A 23 0.89 -1.41 17.59
CA ALA A 23 -0.51 -1.33 17.20
C ALA A 23 -0.72 -1.23 15.68
N LEU A 24 0.34 -1.03 14.88
CA LEU A 24 0.28 -0.94 13.42
C LEU A 24 0.85 -2.22 12.81
N ALA A 25 0.22 -3.36 13.08
CA ALA A 25 0.52 -4.58 12.35
C ALA A 25 0.23 -4.32 10.86
N GLN A 26 1.30 -4.20 10.07
CA GLN A 26 1.19 -4.17 8.62
C GLN A 26 0.99 -5.60 8.15
N ASP A 27 -0.12 -5.86 7.47
CA ASP A 27 -0.40 -7.18 6.91
C ASP A 27 0.36 -7.38 5.59
N ILE A 28 0.76 -6.29 4.93
CA ILE A 28 1.42 -6.25 3.63
C ILE A 28 2.66 -5.36 3.74
N VAL A 29 3.81 -5.87 3.31
CA VAL A 29 5.11 -5.20 3.43
C VAL A 29 5.82 -5.17 2.07
N VAL A 30 6.41 -4.03 1.72
CA VAL A 30 7.27 -3.91 0.53
C VAL A 30 8.66 -4.42 0.87
N GLU A 31 9.14 -5.41 0.12
CA GLU A 31 10.48 -5.98 0.19
C GLU A 31 11.27 -5.65 -1.10
N PRO A 32 12.60 -5.76 -1.13
CA PRO A 32 13.41 -5.38 -2.29
C PRO A 32 13.02 -6.06 -3.61
N GLU A 33 12.42 -7.24 -3.55
CA GLU A 33 12.09 -8.04 -4.73
C GLU A 33 10.58 -8.11 -4.99
N GLY A 34 9.76 -7.34 -4.25
CA GLY A 34 8.31 -7.36 -4.41
C GLY A 34 7.54 -7.02 -3.15
N ILE A 35 6.35 -7.58 -3.03
CA ILE A 35 5.45 -7.37 -1.89
C ILE A 35 5.17 -8.67 -1.17
N ARG A 36 5.41 -8.70 0.13
CA ARG A 36 5.06 -9.82 1.02
C ARG A 36 3.70 -9.59 1.67
N ASN A 37 2.82 -10.57 1.53
CA ASN A 37 1.58 -10.67 2.28
C ASN A 37 1.85 -11.53 3.54
N GLN A 38 1.86 -10.92 4.71
CA GLN A 38 2.14 -11.59 5.98
C GLN A 38 0.93 -12.35 6.54
N LYS A 39 -0.27 -12.01 6.06
CA LYS A 39 -1.54 -12.63 6.50
C LYS A 39 -2.42 -12.96 5.29
N PRO A 40 -1.97 -13.85 4.38
CA PRO A 40 -2.71 -14.15 3.17
C PRO A 40 -4.08 -14.73 3.48
N GLN A 41 -5.10 -14.22 2.82
CA GLN A 41 -6.44 -14.76 2.83
C GLN A 41 -6.54 -15.91 1.81
N PRO A 42 -7.56 -16.79 1.89
CA PRO A 42 -7.73 -17.86 0.92
C PRO A 42 -7.73 -17.35 -0.52
N GLY A 43 -6.81 -17.86 -1.34
CA GLY A 43 -6.63 -17.46 -2.74
C GLY A 43 -5.67 -16.29 -2.96
N GLU A 44 -5.15 -15.66 -1.92
CA GLU A 44 -4.14 -14.62 -2.05
C GLU A 44 -2.71 -15.19 -2.06
N PRO A 45 -1.80 -14.59 -2.84
CA PRO A 45 -0.40 -14.98 -2.83
C PRO A 45 0.28 -14.54 -1.52
N VAL A 46 1.24 -15.35 -1.05
CA VAL A 46 2.13 -14.99 0.08
C VAL A 46 3.16 -13.95 -0.35
N PHE A 47 3.58 -14.00 -1.61
CA PHE A 47 4.57 -13.09 -2.16
C PHE A 47 4.23 -12.74 -3.61
N LEU A 48 4.34 -11.47 -3.94
CA LEU A 48 4.20 -10.92 -5.28
C LEU A 48 5.58 -10.48 -5.74
N GLN A 49 6.18 -11.29 -6.62
CA GLN A 49 7.51 -11.04 -7.17
C GLN A 49 7.46 -9.91 -8.18
N ASP A 50 8.41 -8.98 -8.09
CA ASP A 50 8.65 -7.98 -9.13
C ASP A 50 9.48 -8.58 -10.26
N HIS A 51 9.12 -8.29 -11.49
CA HIS A 51 9.78 -8.79 -12.69
C HIS A 51 10.29 -7.62 -13.54
N LEU A 52 11.59 -7.36 -13.47
CA LEU A 52 12.26 -6.40 -14.34
C LEU A 52 12.84 -7.11 -15.54
N ALA A 53 12.74 -6.50 -16.73
CA ALA A 53 13.38 -7.03 -17.91
C ALA A 53 14.92 -6.96 -17.76
N PRO A 54 15.66 -8.09 -17.83
CA PRO A 54 17.10 -8.11 -17.51
C PRO A 54 17.94 -7.16 -18.36
N GLU A 55 17.60 -7.04 -19.64
CA GLU A 55 18.31 -6.18 -20.61
C GLU A 55 17.72 -4.77 -20.70
N LYS A 56 16.57 -4.53 -20.10
CA LYS A 56 15.84 -3.26 -20.13
C LYS A 56 15.24 -2.94 -18.77
N PRO A 57 16.04 -2.50 -17.80
CA PRO A 57 15.54 -2.22 -16.44
C PRO A 57 14.51 -1.10 -16.38
N SER A 58 14.32 -0.37 -17.48
CA SER A 58 13.22 0.59 -17.65
C SER A 58 11.87 -0.04 -18.06
N GLU A 59 11.80 -1.35 -18.22
CA GLU A 59 10.59 -2.10 -18.55
C GLU A 59 10.39 -3.23 -17.53
N GLY A 60 9.14 -3.49 -17.15
CA GLY A 60 8.85 -4.56 -16.21
C GLY A 60 7.42 -4.57 -15.68
N GLU A 61 7.22 -5.49 -14.77
CA GLU A 61 6.01 -5.68 -14.00
C GLU A 61 6.38 -5.68 -12.51
N THR A 62 5.80 -4.78 -11.75
CA THR A 62 6.08 -4.56 -10.35
C THR A 62 4.80 -4.33 -9.56
N HIS A 63 4.93 -4.08 -8.27
CA HIS A 63 3.78 -3.88 -7.40
C HIS A 63 3.94 -2.62 -6.54
N ALA A 64 2.83 -1.91 -6.34
CA ALA A 64 2.73 -0.77 -5.46
C ALA A 64 1.80 -1.04 -4.28
N LEU A 65 2.15 -0.52 -3.12
CA LEU A 65 1.33 -0.53 -1.91
C LEU A 65 0.71 0.85 -1.68
N ILE A 66 -0.59 0.87 -1.47
CA ILE A 66 -1.34 2.03 -0.97
C ILE A 66 -1.81 1.68 0.44
N SER A 67 -1.36 2.41 1.45
CA SER A 67 -1.69 2.13 2.84
C SER A 67 -2.29 3.36 3.52
N ARG A 68 -3.47 3.23 4.10
CA ARG A 68 -4.08 4.23 4.97
C ARG A 68 -4.14 3.69 6.38
N THR A 69 -3.43 4.35 7.28
CA THR A 69 -3.25 3.92 8.66
C THR A 69 -3.56 5.06 9.64
N PRO A 70 -3.76 4.76 10.93
CA PRO A 70 -3.74 5.80 11.96
C PRO A 70 -2.43 6.58 11.94
N GLY A 71 -2.48 7.85 12.30
CA GLY A 71 -1.27 8.67 12.47
C GLY A 71 -0.36 8.15 13.58
N LEU A 72 0.94 8.43 13.49
CA LEU A 72 2.00 7.91 14.37
C LEU A 72 1.78 8.14 15.88
N SER A 73 1.17 9.25 16.21
CA SER A 73 0.84 9.60 17.61
C SER A 73 -0.60 9.25 17.98
N GLY A 74 -1.30 8.48 17.14
CA GLY A 74 -2.73 8.21 17.28
C GLY A 74 -3.60 9.43 17.00
N VAL A 75 -3.05 10.49 16.42
CA VAL A 75 -3.76 11.68 15.97
C VAL A 75 -3.69 11.76 14.45
N GLY A 76 -4.85 11.97 13.81
CA GLY A 76 -4.96 12.04 12.36
C GLY A 76 -4.78 10.68 11.67
N GLU A 77 -4.47 10.74 10.41
CA GLU A 77 -4.31 9.58 9.53
C GLU A 77 -3.08 9.77 8.65
N LEU A 78 -2.48 8.67 8.25
CA LEU A 78 -1.34 8.63 7.37
C LEU A 78 -1.74 7.86 6.11
N LEU A 79 -1.51 8.47 4.95
CA LEU A 79 -1.59 7.82 3.65
C LEU A 79 -0.18 7.64 3.11
N VAL A 80 0.20 6.40 2.88
CA VAL A 80 1.51 6.01 2.36
C VAL A 80 1.32 5.34 1.02
N ILE A 81 2.15 5.71 0.06
CA ILE A 81 2.34 4.97 -1.18
C ILE A 81 3.79 4.50 -1.25
N ALA A 82 4.00 3.24 -1.56
CA ALA A 82 5.32 2.62 -1.60
C ALA A 82 5.43 1.63 -2.75
N GLY A 83 6.65 1.46 -3.27
CA GLY A 83 6.99 0.50 -4.30
C GLY A 83 8.49 0.55 -4.57
N ASN A 84 9.02 -0.45 -5.25
CA ASN A 84 10.46 -0.61 -5.48
C ASN A 84 10.97 0.25 -6.64
N ALA A 85 10.10 0.69 -7.53
CA ALA A 85 10.43 1.51 -8.68
C ALA A 85 9.63 2.83 -8.69
N SER A 86 10.17 3.86 -9.36
CA SER A 86 9.45 5.14 -9.53
C SER A 86 8.09 5.01 -10.22
N PRO A 87 7.92 4.14 -11.24
CA PRO A 87 6.62 3.89 -11.86
C PRO A 87 5.56 3.39 -10.87
N ASP A 88 5.95 2.63 -9.84
CA ASP A 88 5.02 2.09 -8.83
C ASP A 88 4.37 3.21 -8.02
N THR A 89 5.20 4.14 -7.56
CA THR A 89 4.74 5.29 -6.78
C THR A 89 3.85 6.21 -7.62
N LEU A 90 4.19 6.38 -8.91
CA LEU A 90 3.37 7.16 -9.83
C LEU A 90 2.00 6.49 -10.06
N ALA A 91 1.99 5.20 -10.37
CA ALA A 91 0.75 4.45 -10.57
C ALA A 91 -0.13 4.45 -9.31
N ALA A 92 0.46 4.26 -8.11
CA ALA A 92 -0.27 4.34 -6.85
C ALA A 92 -0.87 5.73 -6.61
N ALA A 93 -0.14 6.79 -6.96
CA ALA A 93 -0.67 8.16 -6.89
C ALA A 93 -1.84 8.36 -7.86
N GLU A 94 -1.78 7.81 -9.07
CA GLU A 94 -2.88 7.86 -10.03
C GLU A 94 -4.13 7.14 -9.52
N TRP A 95 -3.98 6.02 -8.80
CA TRP A 95 -5.11 5.32 -8.16
C TRP A 95 -5.81 6.15 -7.09
N LEU A 96 -5.14 7.13 -6.51
CA LEU A 96 -5.69 8.03 -5.50
C LEU A 96 -6.23 9.35 -6.09
N THR A 97 -5.71 9.78 -7.24
CA THR A 97 -5.96 11.13 -7.77
C THR A 97 -6.78 11.15 -9.07
N GLN A 98 -6.68 10.10 -9.91
CA GLN A 98 -7.48 10.00 -11.12
C GLN A 98 -8.91 9.55 -10.79
N PRO A 99 -9.95 10.27 -11.20
CA PRO A 99 -11.34 10.00 -10.76
C PRO A 99 -11.83 8.57 -11.04
N GLN A 100 -11.47 7.99 -12.18
CA GLN A 100 -11.88 6.63 -12.53
C GLN A 100 -11.19 5.59 -11.62
N ARG A 101 -9.86 5.73 -11.41
CA ARG A 101 -9.06 4.84 -10.56
C ARG A 101 -9.50 4.95 -9.08
N ALA A 102 -9.69 6.16 -8.60
CA ALA A 102 -10.18 6.39 -7.24
C ALA A 102 -11.57 5.77 -7.00
N ARG A 103 -12.49 5.88 -7.96
CA ARG A 103 -13.79 5.23 -7.88
C ARG A 103 -13.66 3.69 -7.89
N GLU A 104 -12.77 3.14 -8.71
CA GLU A 104 -12.51 1.71 -8.72
C GLU A 104 -11.95 1.24 -7.37
N LEU A 105 -10.95 1.92 -6.82
CA LEU A 105 -10.39 1.62 -5.50
C LEU A 105 -11.47 1.64 -4.43
N VAL A 106 -12.26 2.69 -4.36
CA VAL A 106 -13.39 2.80 -3.41
C VAL A 106 -14.39 1.66 -3.58
N ARG A 107 -14.72 1.29 -4.82
CA ARG A 107 -15.62 0.16 -5.08
C ARG A 107 -15.04 -1.17 -4.59
N ARG A 108 -13.73 -1.40 -4.77
CA ARG A 108 -13.03 -2.60 -4.32
C ARG A 108 -12.92 -2.68 -2.79
N LEU A 109 -12.68 -1.53 -2.15
CA LEU A 109 -12.59 -1.43 -0.69
C LEU A 109 -13.94 -1.56 0.02
N ARG A 110 -15.04 -1.33 -0.69
CA ARG A 110 -16.37 -1.31 -0.10
C ARG A 110 -16.77 -2.71 0.40
N ALA A 111 -17.06 -2.80 1.70
CA ALA A 111 -17.56 -4.01 2.32
C ALA A 111 -18.97 -4.37 1.81
N PRO A 112 -19.44 -5.62 1.98
CA PRO A 112 -20.81 -6.01 1.66
C PRO A 112 -21.87 -5.17 2.39
N SER A 113 -21.55 -4.62 3.57
CA SER A 113 -22.38 -3.66 4.32
C SER A 113 -22.53 -2.30 3.63
N GLY A 114 -21.73 -2.02 2.60
CA GLY A 114 -21.66 -0.71 1.93
C GLY A 114 -20.64 0.25 2.54
N GLU A 115 -20.03 -0.09 3.68
CA GLU A 115 -19.04 0.74 4.35
C GLU A 115 -17.68 0.70 3.64
N ILE A 116 -16.96 1.80 3.71
CA ILE A 116 -15.57 1.90 3.24
C ILE A 116 -14.67 1.84 4.47
N PRO A 117 -13.70 0.91 4.53
CA PRO A 117 -12.83 0.79 5.68
C PRO A 117 -12.01 2.07 5.88
N ARG A 118 -11.91 2.50 7.14
CA ARG A 118 -11.13 3.67 7.49
C ARG A 118 -9.63 3.44 7.27
N TYR A 119 -9.15 2.25 7.60
CA TYR A 119 -7.77 1.85 7.46
C TYR A 119 -7.66 0.61 6.59
N PHE A 120 -6.73 0.63 5.66
CA PHE A 120 -6.54 -0.45 4.70
C PHE A 120 -5.13 -0.44 4.12
N GLN A 121 -4.74 -1.56 3.56
CA GLN A 121 -3.60 -1.70 2.66
C GLN A 121 -4.11 -2.31 1.35
N ALA A 122 -3.83 -1.68 0.22
CA ALA A 122 -4.23 -2.17 -1.10
C ALA A 122 -3.01 -2.32 -1.99
N VAL A 123 -2.95 -3.42 -2.74
CA VAL A 123 -1.88 -3.71 -3.68
C VAL A 123 -2.36 -3.47 -5.10
N VAL A 124 -1.52 -2.80 -5.85
CA VAL A 124 -1.70 -2.49 -7.26
C VAL A 124 -0.53 -3.08 -8.04
N LYS A 125 -0.82 -3.88 -9.07
CA LYS A 125 0.15 -4.34 -10.05
C LYS A 125 0.39 -3.23 -11.07
N VAL A 126 1.64 -3.04 -11.46
CA VAL A 126 2.07 -1.99 -12.37
C VAL A 126 2.90 -2.59 -13.48
N VAL A 127 2.50 -2.36 -14.73
CA VAL A 127 3.31 -2.63 -15.92
C VAL A 127 3.85 -1.31 -16.42
N PHE A 128 5.16 -1.22 -16.62
CA PHE A 128 5.79 0.01 -17.10
C PHE A 128 6.73 -0.23 -18.28
N LYS A 129 6.86 0.78 -19.10
CA LYS A 129 7.79 0.84 -20.25
C LYS A 129 8.50 2.19 -20.24
N GLN A 130 9.80 2.17 -20.48
CA GLN A 130 10.64 3.37 -20.47
C GLN A 130 10.50 4.18 -19.15
N GLY A 131 10.31 3.48 -18.03
CA GLY A 131 10.13 4.10 -16.72
C GLY A 131 8.77 4.78 -16.50
N ILE A 132 7.79 4.59 -17.41
CA ILE A 132 6.45 5.18 -17.32
C ILE A 132 5.43 4.05 -17.13
N PRO A 133 4.52 4.13 -16.15
CA PRO A 133 3.43 3.16 -16.03
C PRO A 133 2.52 3.22 -17.25
N VAL A 134 2.35 2.06 -17.92
CA VAL A 134 1.47 1.93 -19.09
C VAL A 134 0.17 1.21 -18.74
N GLN A 135 0.19 0.40 -17.70
CA GLN A 135 -0.98 -0.29 -17.19
C GLN A 135 -0.85 -0.46 -15.67
N SER A 136 -1.95 -0.31 -14.97
CA SER A 136 -2.05 -0.67 -13.56
C SER A 136 -3.38 -1.33 -13.27
N SER A 137 -3.37 -2.32 -12.37
CA SER A 137 -4.56 -3.06 -11.97
C SER A 137 -4.55 -3.36 -10.47
N TYR A 138 -5.73 -3.31 -9.87
CA TYR A 138 -5.93 -3.73 -8.49
C TYR A 138 -5.67 -5.24 -8.36
N VAL A 139 -5.00 -5.64 -7.26
CA VAL A 139 -4.72 -7.05 -6.94
C VAL A 139 -5.62 -7.52 -5.79
N PHE A 140 -5.35 -7.06 -4.59
CA PHE A 140 -6.14 -7.33 -3.39
C PHE A 140 -5.98 -6.21 -2.36
N HIS A 141 -6.73 -6.27 -1.26
CA HIS A 141 -6.56 -5.37 -0.14
C HIS A 141 -6.83 -6.07 1.19
N HIS A 142 -6.24 -5.54 2.25
CA HIS A 142 -6.53 -5.90 3.63
C HIS A 142 -7.15 -4.72 4.36
N VAL A 143 -8.17 -4.99 5.14
CA VAL A 143 -8.76 -4.02 6.08
C VAL A 143 -7.97 -4.09 7.37
N LEU A 144 -7.41 -2.96 7.78
CA LEU A 144 -6.62 -2.88 9.00
C LEU A 144 -7.50 -2.53 10.21
N SER A 145 -7.22 -3.16 11.33
CA SER A 145 -7.84 -2.78 12.60
C SER A 145 -7.37 -1.39 13.03
N GLY A 146 -8.30 -0.55 13.43
CA GLY A 146 -7.98 0.74 14.04
C GLY A 146 -7.39 0.57 15.45
N PRO A 147 -6.73 1.61 16.01
CA PRO A 147 -6.36 1.61 17.42
C PRO A 147 -7.63 1.45 18.27
N PRO A 148 -7.52 0.77 19.43
CA PRO A 148 -8.66 0.67 20.34
C PRO A 148 -9.16 2.07 20.69
N PRO A 149 -10.48 2.26 20.84
CA PRO A 149 -11.04 3.54 21.24
C PRO A 149 -10.36 3.98 22.54
N ARG A 150 -9.87 5.22 22.60
CA ARG A 150 -9.31 5.77 23.83
C ARG A 150 -10.42 5.76 24.88
N VAL A 151 -10.30 4.87 25.87
CA VAL A 151 -11.17 4.89 27.05
C VAL A 151 -11.02 6.25 27.69
N GLY A 152 -12.10 6.99 27.72
CA GLY A 152 -12.23 8.43 27.95
C GLY A 152 -11.27 9.00 28.96
N ALA A 153 -10.60 10.08 28.58
CA ALA A 153 -10.27 11.12 29.53
C ALA A 153 -11.59 11.69 30.04
N LYS A 154 -12.01 11.29 31.23
CA LYS A 154 -13.08 11.98 31.95
C LYS A 154 -12.70 13.46 32.01
N ARG A 155 -13.59 14.32 31.51
CA ARG A 155 -13.56 15.76 31.74
C ARG A 155 -13.80 16.03 33.23
#